data_bda276b6ab7efda2b784c52c039729bc
#
_entry.id   bda276b6ab7efda2b784c52c039729bc
#
_cell.length_a   1.000
_cell.length_b   1.000
_cell.length_c   1.000
_cell.angle_alpha   90.00
_cell.angle_beta   90.00
_cell.angle_gamma   90.00
#
_symmetry.space_group_name_H-M   'P 1'
#
loop_
_entity.id
_entity.type
_entity.pdbx_description
1 polymer ?
#
loop_
_entity_poly.entity_id
_entity_poly.type
_entity_poly.pdbx_seq_one_letter_code
_entity_poly.pdbx_strand_id
1 'polypeptide(L)'
;MNKKTLWLSTSALAGAAMIATPAMAGQVGSKDALSVTLGGQLRFQVGFLDQDVSATAGRGYQFKVDESEIAIGAEATADNGLKYGVSIELNAGGADTAAADETYAFIDSTNWGRVELGDQDDATDRIFVESDDILVGRAGPDGDVADFIAFGTGGGISATGNTITGDATKATYFTPRFAGFQLGGSLTPDSGQSSGGAAVADSDSDGDFENVYGIGANYEGKFDDVSFALSLTGEF
;
A
#
# COMPACT_ATOMS: atom_id res chain seq x y z
N MET A 1 8.44 33.94 5.82
CA MET A 1 7.28 33.09 5.48
C MET A 1 7.82 31.80 4.88
N ASN A 2 7.81 30.70 5.65
CA ASN A 2 8.32 29.42 5.20
C ASN A 2 7.27 28.75 4.32
N LYS A 3 7.63 28.53 3.05
CA LYS A 3 6.81 27.74 2.13
C LYS A 3 6.88 26.28 2.57
N LYS A 4 5.83 25.81 3.21
CA LYS A 4 5.63 24.36 3.42
C LYS A 4 5.17 23.78 2.08
N THR A 5 6.05 23.06 1.41
CA THR A 5 5.71 22.28 0.23
C THR A 5 4.89 21.10 0.71
N LEU A 6 3.63 21.07 0.34
CA LEU A 6 2.76 19.92 0.58
C LEU A 6 3.17 18.87 -0.45
N TRP A 7 3.71 17.76 0.01
CA TRP A 7 3.96 16.59 -0.83
C TRP A 7 2.71 15.73 -0.80
N LEU A 8 2.00 15.68 -1.91
CA LEU A 8 1.04 14.61 -2.14
C LEU A 8 1.85 13.34 -2.34
N SER A 9 1.81 12.46 -1.36
CA SER A 9 2.38 11.13 -1.48
C SER A 9 1.51 10.34 -2.45
N THR A 10 2.07 9.93 -3.57
CA THR A 10 1.51 8.80 -4.31
C THR A 10 1.69 7.59 -3.41
N SER A 11 0.59 7.07 -2.94
CA SER A 11 0.56 5.87 -2.13
C SER A 11 1.36 4.75 -2.79
N ALA A 12 2.07 4.05 -1.97
CA ALA A 12 2.84 2.84 -2.15
C ALA A 12 4.32 2.95 -2.52
N LEU A 13 4.85 4.03 -3.05
CA LEU A 13 6.31 4.14 -3.29
C LEU A 13 6.94 5.46 -2.86
N ALA A 14 6.17 6.40 -2.35
CA ALA A 14 6.68 7.67 -1.85
C ALA A 14 6.70 7.74 -0.31
N GLY A 15 6.35 6.68 0.37
CA GLY A 15 6.18 6.64 1.82
C GLY A 15 7.45 6.48 2.63
N ALA A 16 8.62 6.42 2.08
CA ALA A 16 9.83 6.34 2.90
C ALA A 16 11.05 6.88 2.17
N ALA A 17 11.05 8.15 1.82
CA ALA A 17 12.31 8.84 1.62
C ALA A 17 12.95 9.14 2.99
N MET A 18 13.16 8.14 3.80
CA MET A 18 14.19 8.19 4.81
C MET A 18 15.50 7.98 4.07
N ILE A 19 16.38 8.96 4.12
CA ILE A 19 17.74 8.87 3.60
C ILE A 19 18.48 7.82 4.47
N ALA A 20 18.27 6.55 4.14
CA ALA A 20 19.17 5.51 4.56
C ALA A 20 20.35 5.56 3.57
N THR A 21 21.55 5.76 4.06
CA THR A 21 22.73 5.54 3.25
C THR A 21 22.69 4.11 2.75
N PRO A 22 22.81 3.86 1.43
CA PRO A 22 22.70 2.51 0.91
C PRO A 22 23.73 1.60 1.56
N ALA A 23 23.26 0.55 2.21
CA ALA A 23 24.12 -0.54 2.63
C ALA A 23 24.56 -1.27 1.36
N MET A 24 25.84 -1.21 1.01
CA MET A 24 26.39 -1.95 -0.12
C MET A 24 26.41 -3.44 0.21
N ALA A 25 25.35 -4.15 -0.15
CA ALA A 25 25.42 -5.59 -0.20
C ALA A 25 26.35 -5.99 -1.35
N GLY A 26 27.26 -6.92 -1.08
CA GLY A 26 28.34 -7.27 -1.98
C GLY A 26 27.86 -7.62 -3.39
N GLN A 27 28.61 -7.19 -4.41
CA GLN A 27 28.35 -7.40 -5.83
C GLN A 27 28.05 -8.87 -6.16
N VAL A 28 26.87 -9.14 -6.63
CA VAL A 28 26.58 -10.35 -7.40
C VAL A 28 26.48 -9.92 -8.87
N GLY A 29 27.63 -9.92 -9.50
CA GLY A 29 27.84 -10.17 -10.92
C GLY A 29 27.10 -9.37 -11.97
N SER A 30 26.92 -8.03 -11.87
CA SER A 30 26.68 -7.18 -13.04
C SER A 30 27.34 -5.81 -12.86
N LYS A 31 27.53 -5.08 -13.97
CA LYS A 31 28.23 -3.80 -13.98
C LYS A 31 27.46 -2.68 -13.24
N ASP A 32 26.19 -2.88 -13.02
CA ASP A 32 25.35 -1.94 -12.30
C ASP A 32 25.11 -2.46 -10.90
N ALA A 33 25.52 -1.68 -9.91
CA ALA A 33 25.41 -2.04 -8.51
C ALA A 33 23.92 -2.26 -8.16
N LEU A 34 23.60 -3.45 -7.63
CA LEU A 34 22.33 -3.68 -6.98
C LEU A 34 22.20 -2.68 -5.82
N SER A 35 21.16 -1.86 -5.86
CA SER A 35 20.81 -0.96 -4.78
C SER A 35 19.90 -1.71 -3.81
N VAL A 36 20.29 -1.77 -2.54
CA VAL A 36 19.44 -2.34 -1.48
C VAL A 36 19.04 -1.19 -0.57
N THR A 37 17.75 -1.06 -0.36
CA THR A 37 17.15 -0.05 0.52
C THR A 37 16.53 -0.75 1.72
N LEU A 38 16.79 -0.23 2.90
CA LEU A 38 16.11 -0.62 4.13
C LEU A 38 15.35 0.59 4.63
N GLY A 39 14.05 0.45 4.79
CA GLY A 39 13.15 1.45 5.30
C GLY A 39 12.25 0.88 6.39
N GLY A 40 11.23 1.62 6.74
CA GLY A 40 10.19 1.19 7.66
C GLY A 40 9.42 2.37 8.21
N GLN A 41 8.33 2.07 8.87
CA GLN A 41 7.49 3.05 9.54
C GLN A 41 7.07 2.55 10.92
N LEU A 42 6.77 3.49 11.78
CA LEU A 42 6.10 3.25 13.06
C LEU A 42 5.10 4.38 13.26
N ARG A 43 3.82 4.01 13.40
CA ARG A 43 2.73 4.93 13.69
C ARG A 43 2.26 4.72 15.12
N PHE A 44 2.40 5.77 15.93
CA PHE A 44 1.92 5.79 17.30
C PHE A 44 0.80 6.80 17.42
N GLN A 45 -0.34 6.36 17.88
CA GLN A 45 -1.54 7.17 18.01
C GLN A 45 -1.92 7.39 19.48
N VAL A 46 -2.53 8.52 19.76
CA VAL A 46 -3.11 8.86 21.06
C VAL A 46 -4.54 9.35 20.83
N GLY A 47 -5.50 8.59 21.33
CA GLY A 47 -6.91 8.94 21.30
C GLY A 47 -7.42 9.40 22.65
N PHE A 48 -8.27 10.44 22.66
CA PHE A 48 -9.07 10.86 23.79
C PHE A 48 -10.53 10.73 23.39
N LEU A 49 -11.30 9.97 24.16
CA LEU A 49 -12.68 9.62 23.78
C LEU A 49 -13.62 9.76 24.97
N ASP A 50 -14.84 10.10 24.65
CA ASP A 50 -15.97 10.04 25.57
C ASP A 50 -17.10 9.29 24.86
N GLN A 51 -17.30 8.03 25.23
CA GLN A 51 -18.26 7.15 24.59
C GLN A 51 -19.17 6.50 25.63
N ASP A 52 -20.47 6.69 25.47
CA ASP A 52 -21.50 5.96 26.21
C ASP A 52 -21.74 4.59 25.56
N VAL A 53 -20.70 3.75 25.50
CA VAL A 53 -20.88 2.33 25.13
C VAL A 53 -21.00 1.50 26.39
N SER A 54 -21.85 0.46 26.31
CA SER A 54 -22.25 -0.43 27.42
C SER A 54 -21.07 -0.91 28.31
N ALA A 55 -21.30 -1.73 29.28
CA ALA A 55 -20.46 -2.20 30.40
C ALA A 55 -18.97 -2.51 30.14
N THR A 56 -18.50 -2.40 28.92
CA THR A 56 -17.10 -2.49 28.49
C THR A 56 -16.51 -1.15 28.07
N ALA A 57 -17.18 -0.04 28.38
CA ALA A 57 -16.67 1.30 28.11
C ALA A 57 -15.25 1.43 28.67
N GLY A 58 -14.34 1.64 27.76
CA GLY A 58 -12.93 1.73 28.04
C GLY A 58 -12.54 3.01 28.78
N ARG A 59 -11.27 3.24 28.86
CA ARG A 59 -10.72 4.48 29.39
C ARG A 59 -11.06 5.65 28.46
N GLY A 60 -11.13 6.86 28.99
CA GLY A 60 -11.26 8.10 28.21
C GLY A 60 -10.01 8.47 27.40
N TYR A 61 -9.02 7.60 27.35
CA TYR A 61 -7.82 7.74 26.51
C TYR A 61 -7.22 6.38 26.16
N GLN A 62 -6.59 6.31 25.00
CA GLN A 62 -5.91 5.12 24.52
C GLN A 62 -4.62 5.50 23.79
N PHE A 63 -3.60 4.66 23.96
CA PHE A 63 -2.38 4.69 23.17
C PHE A 63 -2.32 3.43 22.34
N LYS A 64 -1.99 3.59 21.04
CA LYS A 64 -1.90 2.49 20.11
C LYS A 64 -0.66 2.64 19.24
N VAL A 65 0.06 1.56 19.01
CA VAL A 65 0.91 1.41 17.83
C VAL A 65 0.01 0.80 16.78
N ASP A 66 -0.27 1.58 15.78
CA ASP A 66 -1.20 1.21 14.73
C ASP A 66 -0.45 0.49 13.62
N GLU A 67 0.65 1.06 13.20
CA GLU A 67 1.50 0.50 12.16
C GLU A 67 2.94 0.36 12.65
N SER A 68 3.57 -0.76 12.32
CA SER A 68 5.00 -0.95 12.55
C SER A 68 5.55 -1.91 11.52
N GLU A 69 6.32 -1.39 10.55
CA GLU A 69 6.79 -2.14 9.41
C GLU A 69 8.27 -1.93 9.12
N ILE A 70 8.87 -2.92 8.51
CA ILE A 70 10.21 -2.86 7.92
C ILE A 70 10.08 -3.15 6.42
N ALA A 71 10.47 -2.19 5.60
CA ALA A 71 10.48 -2.33 4.15
C ALA A 71 11.91 -2.61 3.65
N ILE A 72 12.05 -3.62 2.81
CA ILE A 72 13.31 -4.02 2.17
C ILE A 72 13.10 -3.97 0.66
N GLY A 73 13.83 -3.10 -0.02
CA GLY A 73 13.87 -3.02 -1.47
C GLY A 73 15.22 -3.45 -2.03
N ALA A 74 15.21 -4.11 -3.17
CA ALA A 74 16.43 -4.34 -3.94
C ALA A 74 16.14 -4.08 -5.42
N GLU A 75 16.89 -3.18 -6.05
CA GLU A 75 16.70 -2.84 -7.46
C GLU A 75 17.99 -2.71 -8.22
N ALA A 76 17.93 -2.96 -9.53
CA ALA A 76 18.99 -2.69 -10.47
C ALA A 76 18.42 -2.08 -11.76
N THR A 77 19.28 -1.40 -12.51
CA THR A 77 18.93 -0.86 -13.81
C THR A 77 19.78 -1.55 -14.89
N ALA A 78 19.13 -2.10 -15.90
CA ALA A 78 19.79 -2.70 -17.03
C ALA A 78 20.33 -1.64 -18.00
N ASP A 79 21.26 -2.00 -18.88
CA ASP A 79 21.90 -1.10 -19.88
C ASP A 79 20.89 -0.37 -20.78
N ASN A 80 19.72 -0.94 -20.99
CA ASN A 80 18.63 -0.37 -21.79
C ASN A 80 17.71 0.58 -20.97
N GLY A 81 18.05 0.85 -19.71
CA GLY A 81 17.29 1.71 -18.82
C GLY A 81 16.10 1.04 -18.13
N LEU A 82 15.90 -0.28 -18.32
CA LEU A 82 14.88 -1.04 -17.62
C LEU A 82 15.28 -1.24 -16.16
N LYS A 83 14.43 -0.83 -15.23
CA LYS A 83 14.59 -1.13 -13.81
C LYS A 83 13.90 -2.44 -13.49
N TYR A 84 14.47 -3.20 -12.59
CA TYR A 84 13.86 -4.41 -12.05
C TYR A 84 14.31 -4.61 -10.61
N GLY A 85 13.49 -5.28 -9.83
CA GLY A 85 13.79 -5.47 -8.43
C GLY A 85 12.73 -6.26 -7.68
N VAL A 86 12.84 -6.21 -6.36
CA VAL A 86 11.90 -6.81 -5.42
C VAL A 86 11.58 -5.82 -4.30
N SER A 87 10.38 -5.91 -3.76
CA SER A 87 9.96 -5.26 -2.53
C SER A 87 9.47 -6.31 -1.55
N ILE A 88 9.85 -6.15 -0.29
CA ILE A 88 9.39 -7.00 0.81
C ILE A 88 9.03 -6.07 1.96
N GLU A 89 7.81 -6.16 2.43
CA GLU A 89 7.33 -5.48 3.63
C GLU A 89 7.08 -6.50 4.73
N LEU A 90 7.58 -6.21 5.91
CA LEU A 90 7.51 -7.09 7.07
C LEU A 90 6.77 -6.38 8.20
N ASN A 91 5.66 -6.93 8.63
CA ASN A 91 5.01 -6.50 9.85
C ASN A 91 5.93 -6.72 11.06
N ALA A 92 6.26 -5.65 11.79
CA ALA A 92 7.24 -5.67 12.88
C ALA A 92 6.63 -5.44 14.26
N GLY A 93 5.32 -5.27 14.37
CA GLY A 93 4.65 -4.96 15.64
C GLY A 93 3.18 -5.35 15.68
N GLY A 94 2.58 -5.20 16.86
CA GLY A 94 1.16 -5.50 17.07
C GLY A 94 0.90 -6.93 17.55
N ALA A 95 -0.32 -7.39 17.35
CA ALA A 95 -0.76 -8.73 17.71
C ALA A 95 -0.30 -9.80 16.71
N ASP A 96 0.23 -9.38 15.59
CA ASP A 96 0.61 -10.24 14.50
C ASP A 96 2.02 -10.79 14.69
N THR A 97 2.19 -12.04 14.33
CA THR A 97 3.52 -12.62 14.17
C THR A 97 4.23 -11.90 13.04
N ALA A 98 5.52 -11.59 13.22
CA ALA A 98 6.33 -11.02 12.15
C ALA A 98 6.17 -11.86 10.87
N ALA A 99 5.40 -11.36 9.94
CA ALA A 99 5.06 -11.98 8.67
C ALA A 99 5.36 -11.01 7.54
N ALA A 100 5.60 -11.52 6.35
CA ALA A 100 5.62 -10.66 5.18
C ALA A 100 4.18 -10.16 4.95
N ASP A 101 4.04 -8.87 4.80
CA ASP A 101 2.82 -8.21 4.41
C ASP A 101 2.74 -8.22 2.89
N GLU A 102 3.68 -7.54 2.26
CA GLU A 102 3.84 -7.58 0.82
C GLU A 102 5.16 -8.24 0.39
N THR A 103 5.13 -8.99 -0.68
CA THR A 103 6.32 -9.57 -1.30
C THR A 103 6.15 -9.70 -2.81
N TYR A 104 6.74 -8.80 -3.56
CA TYR A 104 6.62 -8.82 -5.02
C TYR A 104 7.90 -8.46 -5.75
N ALA A 105 8.01 -8.94 -6.99
CA ALA A 105 9.02 -8.52 -7.95
C ALA A 105 8.42 -7.52 -8.93
N PHE A 106 9.25 -6.63 -9.47
CA PHE A 106 8.82 -5.65 -10.44
C PHE A 106 9.78 -5.46 -11.61
N ILE A 107 9.21 -5.02 -12.72
CA ILE A 107 9.92 -4.49 -13.88
C ILE A 107 9.29 -3.13 -14.21
N ASP A 108 10.12 -2.09 -14.31
CA ASP A 108 9.68 -0.72 -14.52
C ASP A 108 10.40 -0.07 -15.71
N SER A 109 9.63 0.60 -16.55
CA SER A 109 10.09 1.31 -17.73
C SER A 109 9.40 2.67 -17.85
N THR A 110 10.17 3.71 -18.09
CA THR A 110 9.64 5.05 -18.33
C THR A 110 8.75 5.14 -19.59
N ASN A 111 8.85 4.17 -20.49
CA ASN A 111 8.13 4.19 -21.77
C ASN A 111 6.80 3.45 -21.75
N TRP A 112 6.75 2.32 -21.02
CA TRP A 112 5.55 1.47 -21.03
C TRP A 112 5.00 1.20 -19.62
N GLY A 113 5.67 1.68 -18.56
CA GLY A 113 5.17 1.59 -17.20
C GLY A 113 5.75 0.44 -16.40
N ARG A 114 5.01 -0.02 -15.41
CA ARG A 114 5.48 -0.95 -14.38
C ARG A 114 4.60 -2.18 -14.31
N VAL A 115 5.23 -3.35 -14.28
CA VAL A 115 4.60 -4.64 -13.98
C VAL A 115 5.12 -5.11 -12.64
N GLU A 116 4.24 -5.63 -11.81
CA GLU A 116 4.54 -6.21 -10.52
C GLU A 116 3.89 -7.60 -10.41
N LEU A 117 4.60 -8.52 -9.76
CA LEU A 117 4.19 -9.93 -9.64
C LEU A 117 4.49 -10.41 -8.22
N GLY A 118 3.48 -10.82 -7.49
CA GLY A 118 3.63 -11.33 -6.12
C GLY A 118 2.46 -10.98 -5.23
N ASP A 119 2.67 -11.08 -3.94
CA ASP A 119 1.71 -10.75 -2.90
C ASP A 119 1.78 -9.25 -2.65
N GLN A 120 0.69 -8.56 -2.91
CA GLN A 120 0.64 -7.10 -2.85
C GLN A 120 -0.80 -6.59 -2.95
N ASP A 121 -1.00 -5.34 -2.59
CA ASP A 121 -2.22 -4.61 -2.90
C ASP A 121 -2.51 -4.58 -4.39
N ASP A 122 -3.76 -4.58 -4.73
CA ASP A 122 -4.19 -4.55 -6.11
C ASP A 122 -4.07 -3.15 -6.75
N ALA A 123 -4.33 -3.06 -8.04
CA ALA A 123 -4.25 -1.80 -8.76
C ALA A 123 -5.33 -0.81 -8.33
N THR A 124 -6.45 -1.27 -7.79
CA THR A 124 -7.55 -0.40 -7.39
C THR A 124 -7.23 0.33 -6.11
N ASP A 125 -6.62 -0.36 -5.16
CA ASP A 125 -6.17 0.21 -3.91
C ASP A 125 -5.06 1.23 -4.16
N ARG A 126 -4.04 0.83 -4.89
CA ARG A 126 -2.85 1.67 -5.16
C ARG A 126 -3.11 2.90 -6.03
N ILE A 127 -4.19 2.93 -6.79
CA ILE A 127 -4.62 4.10 -7.59
C ILE A 127 -5.63 4.95 -6.85
N PHE A 128 -6.31 4.39 -5.87
CA PHE A 128 -7.33 5.09 -5.10
C PHE A 128 -6.71 6.28 -4.35
N VAL A 129 -7.45 7.37 -4.28
CA VAL A 129 -7.07 8.57 -3.53
C VAL A 129 -7.88 8.59 -2.24
N GLU A 130 -7.21 8.34 -1.15
CA GLU A 130 -7.84 8.25 0.17
C GLU A 130 -7.74 9.55 0.95
N SER A 131 -8.63 9.70 1.91
CA SER A 131 -8.66 10.89 2.75
C SER A 131 -7.51 10.92 3.76
N ASP A 132 -7.01 9.77 4.17
CA ASP A 132 -5.88 9.63 5.09
C ASP A 132 -4.55 10.05 4.44
N ASP A 133 -4.43 9.99 3.11
CA ASP A 133 -3.29 10.52 2.36
C ASP A 133 -3.11 12.03 2.53
N ILE A 134 -4.19 12.74 2.80
CA ILE A 134 -4.22 14.22 2.88
C ILE A 134 -4.49 14.77 4.26
N LEU A 135 -5.07 13.98 5.15
CA LEU A 135 -5.39 14.43 6.51
C LEU A 135 -4.20 14.27 7.45
N VAL A 136 -4.00 15.25 8.31
CA VAL A 136 -2.98 15.19 9.34
C VAL A 136 -3.35 14.12 10.37
N GLY A 137 -2.45 13.15 10.56
CA GLY A 137 -2.63 12.06 11.51
C GLY A 137 -3.41 10.87 10.96
N ARG A 138 -3.67 10.85 9.64
CA ARG A 138 -4.36 9.73 8.96
C ARG A 138 -5.70 9.34 9.61
N ALA A 139 -6.32 10.28 10.33
CA ALA A 139 -7.63 10.09 10.94
C ALA A 139 -8.73 10.32 9.89
N GLY A 140 -8.80 9.44 8.92
CA GLY A 140 -9.83 9.46 7.89
C GLY A 140 -11.10 8.73 8.31
N PRO A 141 -12.16 8.81 7.51
CA PRO A 141 -13.36 8.00 7.70
C PRO A 141 -13.15 6.51 7.41
N ASP A 142 -12.00 6.13 6.94
CA ASP A 142 -11.61 4.83 6.41
C ASP A 142 -11.15 3.82 7.46
N GLY A 143 -10.75 4.21 8.65
CA GLY A 143 -10.41 3.13 9.56
C GLY A 143 -9.76 3.51 10.87
N ASP A 144 -8.84 4.43 10.89
CA ASP A 144 -8.11 4.77 12.12
C ASP A 144 -9.03 5.22 13.25
N VAL A 145 -10.17 5.76 12.90
CA VAL A 145 -11.23 6.15 13.85
C VAL A 145 -11.80 4.92 14.57
N ALA A 146 -11.85 3.76 13.92
CA ALA A 146 -12.33 2.52 14.50
C ALA A 146 -11.38 1.97 15.58
N ASP A 147 -10.13 2.40 15.57
CA ASP A 147 -9.16 2.06 16.59
C ASP A 147 -9.49 2.64 17.95
N PHE A 148 -10.24 3.73 17.95
CA PHE A 148 -10.60 4.46 19.15
C PHE A 148 -12.09 4.45 19.44
N ILE A 149 -12.93 4.40 18.43
CA ILE A 149 -14.38 4.50 18.55
C ILE A 149 -15.02 3.15 18.30
N ALA A 150 -15.71 2.61 19.31
CA ALA A 150 -16.55 1.44 19.13
C ALA A 150 -17.82 1.85 18.36
N PHE A 151 -17.89 1.51 17.09
CA PHE A 151 -19.13 1.63 16.32
C PHE A 151 -20.09 0.51 16.73
N GLY A 152 -21.34 0.87 16.98
CA GLY A 152 -22.41 -0.13 17.23
C GLY A 152 -22.62 -1.01 15.99
N THR A 153 -23.30 -2.15 16.16
CA THR A 153 -23.58 -3.08 15.07
C THR A 153 -24.22 -2.37 13.86
N GLY A 154 -23.50 -2.25 12.77
CA GLY A 154 -23.94 -1.57 11.54
C GLY A 154 -23.54 -0.10 11.41
N GLY A 155 -22.68 0.43 12.28
CA GLY A 155 -22.32 1.85 12.35
C GLY A 155 -20.89 2.20 11.93
N GLY A 156 -20.23 1.41 11.11
CA GLY A 156 -18.93 1.82 10.54
C GLY A 156 -19.14 2.63 9.27
N ILE A 157 -18.44 3.75 9.11
CA ILE A 157 -18.23 4.34 7.79
C ILE A 157 -17.04 3.59 7.19
N SER A 158 -17.30 2.62 6.33
CA SER A 158 -16.27 2.05 5.49
C SER A 158 -16.23 2.88 4.21
N ALA A 159 -15.26 3.74 4.09
CA ALA A 159 -14.93 4.46 2.87
C ALA A 159 -13.58 3.98 2.34
N THR A 160 -13.29 2.73 2.57
CA THR A 160 -12.09 2.07 2.09
C THR A 160 -12.22 1.77 0.60
N GLY A 161 -11.10 1.75 -0.09
CA GLY A 161 -10.98 1.22 -1.43
C GLY A 161 -11.50 -0.23 -1.52
N ASN A 162 -11.53 -0.77 -2.70
CA ASN A 162 -11.86 -2.18 -2.88
C ASN A 162 -10.73 -3.04 -2.33
N THR A 163 -11.07 -3.94 -1.44
CA THR A 163 -10.10 -4.83 -0.78
C THR A 163 -10.54 -6.29 -0.88
N ILE A 164 -11.20 -6.66 -2.00
CA ILE A 164 -11.67 -8.04 -2.20
C ILE A 164 -10.51 -9.01 -2.21
N THR A 165 -9.36 -8.59 -2.76
CA THR A 165 -8.20 -9.46 -2.95
C THR A 165 -7.08 -9.26 -1.94
N GLY A 166 -7.10 -8.18 -1.13
CA GLY A 166 -6.01 -7.87 -0.18
C GLY A 166 -4.64 -8.13 -0.79
N ASP A 167 -3.73 -8.69 -0.01
CA ASP A 167 -2.35 -9.02 -0.43
C ASP A 167 -2.23 -10.36 -1.16
N ALA A 168 -3.30 -10.89 -1.72
CA ALA A 168 -3.24 -12.14 -2.48
C ALA A 168 -2.26 -12.05 -3.64
N THR A 169 -1.69 -13.18 -4.03
CA THR A 169 -0.75 -13.29 -5.15
C THR A 169 -1.39 -12.83 -6.47
N LYS A 170 -0.84 -11.82 -7.09
CA LYS A 170 -1.41 -11.19 -8.29
C LYS A 170 -0.37 -10.66 -9.27
N ALA A 171 -0.86 -10.32 -10.45
CA ALA A 171 -0.14 -9.54 -11.45
C ALA A 171 -0.77 -8.16 -11.54
N THR A 172 0.04 -7.11 -11.40
CA THR A 172 -0.42 -5.73 -11.44
C THR A 172 0.38 -4.94 -12.47
N TYR A 173 -0.29 -4.02 -13.15
CA TYR A 173 0.31 -3.15 -14.15
C TYR A 173 -0.13 -1.70 -13.96
N PHE A 174 0.83 -0.79 -14.07
CA PHE A 174 0.60 0.65 -14.06
C PHE A 174 1.20 1.30 -15.30
N THR A 175 0.43 2.15 -15.96
CA THR A 175 0.96 2.97 -17.05
C THR A 175 1.94 4.02 -16.51
N PRO A 176 2.84 4.55 -17.34
CA PRO A 176 3.47 5.83 -17.03
C PRO A 176 2.40 6.90 -16.81
N ARG A 177 2.66 7.86 -15.91
CA ARG A 177 1.78 9.00 -15.75
C ARG A 177 1.93 9.96 -16.94
N PHE A 178 0.84 10.24 -17.59
CA PHE A 178 0.78 11.14 -18.73
C PHE A 178 -0.18 12.31 -18.50
N ALA A 179 0.31 13.52 -18.55
CA ALA A 179 -0.47 14.75 -18.32
C ALA A 179 -1.31 14.71 -17.03
N GLY A 180 -0.79 14.08 -15.96
CA GLY A 180 -1.46 13.90 -14.70
C GLY A 180 -2.28 12.60 -14.57
N PHE A 181 -2.59 11.91 -15.65
CA PHE A 181 -3.34 10.65 -15.66
C PHE A 181 -2.42 9.43 -15.48
N GLN A 182 -2.90 8.46 -14.74
CA GLN A 182 -2.33 7.11 -14.64
C GLN A 182 -3.46 6.09 -14.65
N LEU A 183 -3.23 4.97 -15.30
CA LEU A 183 -4.11 3.81 -15.28
C LEU A 183 -3.40 2.65 -14.59
N GLY A 184 -4.16 1.82 -13.92
CA GLY A 184 -3.70 0.55 -13.35
C GLY A 184 -4.68 -0.56 -13.62
N GLY A 185 -4.17 -1.77 -13.62
CA GLY A 185 -4.99 -2.98 -13.69
C GLY A 185 -4.30 -4.14 -13.00
N SER A 186 -5.06 -4.99 -12.36
CA SER A 186 -4.59 -6.19 -11.68
C SER A 186 -5.41 -7.42 -12.06
N LEU A 187 -4.78 -8.57 -11.96
CA LEU A 187 -5.41 -9.88 -12.05
C LEU A 187 -4.97 -10.70 -10.83
N THR A 188 -5.94 -11.09 -10.03
CA THR A 188 -5.78 -11.98 -8.89
C THR A 188 -6.47 -13.30 -9.23
N PRO A 189 -5.73 -14.38 -9.48
CA PRO A 189 -6.34 -15.67 -9.81
C PRO A 189 -7.22 -16.21 -8.69
N ASP A 190 -6.80 -16.02 -7.45
CA ASP A 190 -7.39 -16.57 -6.26
C ASP A 190 -7.14 -15.60 -5.09
N SER A 191 -8.19 -15.10 -4.45
CA SER A 191 -8.09 -14.10 -3.39
C SER A 191 -7.66 -14.70 -2.04
N GLY A 192 -7.74 -15.99 -1.88
CA GLY A 192 -7.26 -16.73 -0.70
C GLY A 192 -5.79 -17.10 -0.76
N GLN A 193 -5.15 -16.97 -1.94
CA GLN A 193 -3.78 -17.38 -2.14
C GLN A 193 -2.78 -16.27 -1.85
N SER A 194 -1.90 -16.51 -0.87
CA SER A 194 -0.76 -15.66 -0.55
C SER A 194 0.52 -16.49 -0.34
N SER A 195 1.66 -15.82 -0.13
CA SER A 195 2.96 -16.48 0.01
C SER A 195 2.96 -17.55 1.12
N GLY A 196 3.32 -18.76 0.77
CA GLY A 196 3.27 -19.92 1.67
C GLY A 196 2.05 -20.81 1.49
N GLY A 197 1.19 -20.50 0.53
CA GLY A 197 0.06 -21.33 0.14
C GLY A 197 0.48 -22.72 -0.37
N ALA A 198 -0.51 -23.56 -0.57
CA ALA A 198 -0.32 -24.96 -0.98
C ALA A 198 0.43 -25.07 -2.32
N ALA A 199 1.29 -26.06 -2.46
CA ALA A 199 2.03 -26.32 -3.69
C ALA A 199 1.19 -26.85 -4.87
N VAL A 200 -0.12 -26.86 -4.73
CA VAL A 200 -1.12 -27.29 -5.73
C VAL A 200 -2.10 -26.14 -5.92
N ALA A 201 -2.57 -25.98 -7.14
CA ALA A 201 -3.67 -25.04 -7.42
C ALA A 201 -4.82 -25.30 -6.44
N ASP A 202 -5.32 -24.24 -5.87
CA ASP A 202 -6.44 -24.27 -4.94
C ASP A 202 -7.75 -24.64 -5.64
N SER A 203 -8.79 -24.81 -4.89
CA SER A 203 -10.08 -25.28 -5.40
C SER A 203 -11.00 -24.09 -5.67
N ASP A 204 -11.49 -23.94 -6.89
CA ASP A 204 -12.50 -22.92 -7.27
C ASP A 204 -13.80 -22.96 -6.43
N SER A 205 -13.81 -23.58 -5.28
CA SER A 205 -15.01 -23.76 -4.47
C SER A 205 -14.77 -23.74 -2.95
N ASP A 206 -13.69 -23.16 -2.50
CA ASP A 206 -13.31 -23.08 -1.09
C ASP A 206 -13.95 -21.91 -0.34
N GLY A 207 -14.50 -20.93 -1.03
CA GLY A 207 -15.32 -19.87 -0.45
C GLY A 207 -14.75 -18.46 -0.58
N ASP A 208 -13.67 -18.28 -1.29
CA ASP A 208 -13.11 -16.98 -1.65
C ASP A 208 -13.41 -16.59 -3.12
N PHE A 209 -12.76 -15.54 -3.62
CA PHE A 209 -13.03 -15.01 -4.96
C PHE A 209 -11.98 -15.47 -5.95
N GLU A 210 -12.45 -15.96 -7.08
CA GLU A 210 -11.64 -16.44 -8.18
C GLU A 210 -11.60 -15.45 -9.35
N ASN A 211 -10.41 -15.31 -9.96
CA ASN A 211 -10.21 -14.51 -11.17
C ASN A 211 -10.70 -13.06 -11.05
N VAL A 212 -10.34 -12.39 -9.96
CA VAL A 212 -10.70 -11.00 -9.72
C VAL A 212 -9.85 -10.06 -10.57
N TYR A 213 -10.51 -9.13 -11.24
CA TYR A 213 -9.88 -8.07 -12.04
C TYR A 213 -10.08 -6.73 -11.35
N GLY A 214 -8.99 -6.06 -11.05
CA GLY A 214 -8.98 -4.69 -10.59
C GLY A 214 -8.64 -3.72 -11.72
N ILE A 215 -9.36 -2.61 -11.83
CA ILE A 215 -9.07 -1.54 -12.78
C ILE A 215 -9.19 -0.20 -12.06
N GLY A 216 -8.20 0.66 -12.27
CA GLY A 216 -8.19 1.99 -11.69
C GLY A 216 -7.65 3.05 -12.65
N ALA A 217 -8.11 4.27 -12.43
CA ALA A 217 -7.57 5.46 -13.05
C ALA A 217 -7.47 6.58 -12.01
N ASN A 218 -6.38 7.32 -12.00
CA ASN A 218 -6.30 8.53 -11.22
C ASN A 218 -5.77 9.71 -12.05
N TYR A 219 -6.05 10.89 -11.55
CA TYR A 219 -5.54 12.14 -12.08
C TYR A 219 -4.98 12.98 -10.93
N GLU A 220 -3.75 13.43 -11.08
CA GLU A 220 -3.12 14.40 -10.20
C GLU A 220 -2.86 15.68 -10.97
N GLY A 221 -3.27 16.80 -10.38
CA GLY A 221 -3.12 18.10 -11.00
C GLY A 221 -2.80 19.19 -10.01
N LYS A 222 -2.36 20.30 -10.56
CA LYS A 222 -2.11 21.51 -9.78
C LYS A 222 -2.65 22.71 -10.53
N PHE A 223 -3.43 23.52 -9.84
CA PHE A 223 -3.90 24.80 -10.33
C PHE A 223 -3.49 25.87 -9.32
N ASP A 224 -2.60 26.77 -9.76
CA ASP A 224 -1.96 27.78 -8.93
C ASP A 224 -1.26 27.12 -7.71
N ASP A 225 -1.66 27.44 -6.50
CA ASP A 225 -1.12 26.87 -5.26
C ASP A 225 -1.93 25.67 -4.73
N VAL A 226 -3.01 25.28 -5.42
CA VAL A 226 -3.88 24.16 -5.03
C VAL A 226 -3.51 22.91 -5.81
N SER A 227 -3.14 21.84 -5.10
CA SER A 227 -2.99 20.51 -5.67
C SER A 227 -4.26 19.72 -5.43
N PHE A 228 -4.66 18.90 -6.39
CA PHE A 228 -5.82 18.03 -6.30
C PHE A 228 -5.54 16.68 -6.94
N ALA A 229 -6.19 15.66 -6.42
CA ALA A 229 -6.16 14.33 -6.97
C ALA A 229 -7.58 13.76 -7.01
N LEU A 230 -7.84 12.93 -8.01
CA LEU A 230 -9.12 12.25 -8.22
C LEU A 230 -8.82 10.81 -8.64
N SER A 231 -9.62 9.87 -8.18
CA SER A 231 -9.52 8.48 -8.61
C SER A 231 -10.88 7.88 -8.91
N LEU A 232 -10.87 6.85 -9.73
CA LEU A 232 -12.00 5.97 -10.02
C LEU A 232 -11.45 4.56 -10.14
N THR A 233 -11.95 3.66 -9.31
CA THR A 233 -11.49 2.27 -9.24
C THR A 233 -12.67 1.32 -9.16
N GLY A 234 -12.45 0.07 -9.50
CA GLY A 234 -13.45 -1.01 -9.39
C GLY A 234 -12.83 -2.37 -9.54
N GLU A 235 -13.30 -3.32 -8.74
CA GLU A 235 -13.01 -4.75 -8.82
C GLU A 235 -14.23 -5.53 -9.30
N PHE A 236 -14.02 -6.61 -10.03
CA PHE A 236 -15.08 -7.48 -10.55
C PHE A 236 -14.55 -8.87 -10.91
#